data_4508cf5f57b05aa95d74b5d61e6cecbf
#
_entry.id   4508cf5f57b05aa95d74b5d61e6cecbf
#
_cell.length_a   1.000
_cell.length_b   1.000
_cell.length_c   1.000
_cell.angle_alpha   90.00
_cell.angle_beta   90.00
_cell.angle_gamma   90.00
#
_symmetry.space_group_name_H-M   'P 1'
#
loop_
_entity.id
_entity.type
_entity.pdbx_description
1 polymer ?
#
loop_
_entity_poly.entity_id
_entity_poly.type
_entity_poly.pdbx_seq_one_letter_code
_entity_poly.pdbx_strand_id
1 'polypeptide(L)'
;MSDRHILVEAKHLQQYFPARGEAKKKRVVQAVDDVSFHIYKGETLGLVGESGCGKTTVGRTLLRLYEPTDGTVIYDNEVIFDKEKKIALDMLPYRRKMQMVFQDPYASLDPRMTIGDIVGESIDIHKLTKSKAERRERIISLLEKVGLNSEHANRYPHEFSGGQRQRVGIARALAVNPEFIVCDEPVSALDVSIQAQVVNMFEDLQKDLDLTYLFIAHDLSVVRHISNRIGVMYLGKLVELADSYELIAHSVHPYTKSLISAIPEADPKTARASKRIVLQGDVPSPLDPPSGCRFRTRCPYADEQCAAECPEFKEVSPGHFAACHHLDKVSD
;
A
#
# COMPACT_ATOMS: atom_id res chain seq x y z
N MET A 1 -15.10 22.40 -4.73
CA MET A 1 -14.54 21.03 -4.52
C MET A 1 -15.73 20.17 -4.14
N SER A 2 -16.08 19.15 -4.95
CA SER A 2 -17.16 18.21 -4.59
C SER A 2 -16.76 17.51 -3.29
N ASP A 3 -17.72 17.36 -2.40
CA ASP A 3 -17.57 16.67 -1.11
C ASP A 3 -17.27 15.18 -1.39
N ARG A 4 -15.98 14.84 -1.60
CA ARG A 4 -15.56 13.45 -1.85
C ARG A 4 -15.68 12.68 -0.55
N HIS A 5 -16.40 11.57 -0.57
CA HIS A 5 -16.58 10.71 0.58
C HIS A 5 -15.26 10.01 0.97
N ILE A 6 -14.81 10.21 2.20
CA ILE A 6 -13.64 9.51 2.76
C ILE A 6 -14.08 8.12 3.20
N LEU A 7 -13.49 7.08 2.59
CA LEU A 7 -13.78 5.69 2.93
C LEU A 7 -12.87 5.17 4.05
N VAL A 8 -11.58 5.49 3.97
CA VAL A 8 -10.58 5.05 4.97
C VAL A 8 -9.78 6.25 5.43
N GLU A 9 -9.61 6.40 6.74
CA GLU A 9 -8.77 7.46 7.32
C GLU A 9 -7.89 6.88 8.43
N ALA A 10 -6.61 7.21 8.39
CA ALA A 10 -5.64 6.95 9.45
C ALA A 10 -5.21 8.28 10.08
N LYS A 11 -5.23 8.37 11.41
CA LYS A 11 -4.75 9.53 12.17
C LYS A 11 -3.69 9.09 13.15
N HIS A 12 -2.50 9.69 13.05
CA HIS A 12 -1.36 9.43 13.92
C HIS A 12 -1.07 7.94 14.11
N LEU A 13 -1.23 7.15 13.03
CA LEU A 13 -1.09 5.70 13.07
C LEU A 13 0.33 5.31 13.44
N GLN A 14 0.46 4.43 14.44
CA GLN A 14 1.72 3.87 14.86
C GLN A 14 1.65 2.34 14.90
N GLN A 15 2.72 1.70 14.41
CA GLN A 15 2.91 0.26 14.53
C GLN A 15 4.36 -0.04 14.89
N TYR A 16 4.57 -0.50 16.12
CA TYR A 16 5.86 -0.85 16.65
C TYR A 16 5.92 -2.35 16.95
N PHE A 17 7.05 -2.97 16.63
CA PHE A 17 7.27 -4.38 16.91
C PHE A 17 8.40 -4.54 17.92
N PRO A 18 8.27 -5.46 18.90
CA PRO A 18 9.36 -5.77 19.83
C PRO A 18 10.57 -6.32 19.07
N ALA A 19 11.76 -5.80 19.35
CA ALA A 19 13.00 -6.35 18.81
C ALA A 19 13.32 -7.68 19.48
N ARG A 20 13.65 -8.70 18.69
CA ARG A 20 14.09 -10.00 19.20
C ARG A 20 15.55 -9.92 19.65
N GLY A 21 15.87 -10.35 20.87
CA GLY A 21 17.22 -10.76 21.26
C GLY A 21 17.94 -10.01 22.38
N GLU A 22 17.43 -8.94 22.99
CA GLU A 22 18.13 -8.28 24.11
C GLU A 22 17.24 -8.11 25.34
N ALA A 23 17.51 -8.88 26.37
CA ALA A 23 16.76 -8.90 27.64
C ALA A 23 16.91 -7.61 28.49
N LYS A 24 17.74 -6.63 28.11
CA LYS A 24 18.08 -5.45 28.94
C LYS A 24 17.56 -4.11 28.43
N LYS A 25 17.16 -3.96 27.16
CA LYS A 25 16.47 -2.76 26.66
C LYS A 25 15.29 -3.22 25.80
N LYS A 26 14.09 -2.74 26.12
CA LYS A 26 12.88 -2.92 25.28
C LYS A 26 13.04 -2.08 24.01
N ARG A 27 13.94 -2.47 23.10
CA ARG A 27 14.04 -1.83 21.78
C ARG A 27 12.83 -2.24 20.94
N VAL A 28 12.28 -1.32 20.18
CA VAL A 28 11.17 -1.54 19.27
C VAL A 28 11.55 -1.11 17.86
N VAL A 29 11.09 -1.87 16.88
CA VAL A 29 11.15 -1.48 15.47
C VAL A 29 9.98 -0.53 15.22
N GLN A 30 10.26 0.72 14.91
CA GLN A 30 9.26 1.74 14.58
C GLN A 30 8.88 1.61 13.10
N ALA A 31 8.11 0.59 12.75
CA ALA A 31 7.78 0.28 11.37
C ALA A 31 6.82 1.28 10.74
N VAL A 32 5.88 1.82 11.51
CA VAL A 32 5.01 2.95 11.17
C VAL A 32 5.00 3.88 12.37
N ASP A 33 5.27 5.15 12.13
CA ASP A 33 5.43 6.13 13.19
C ASP A 33 4.77 7.46 12.82
N ASP A 34 3.62 7.73 13.42
CA ASP A 34 2.85 8.96 13.25
C ASP A 34 2.47 9.23 11.79
N VAL A 35 1.78 8.27 11.15
CA VAL A 35 1.34 8.37 9.76
C VAL A 35 -0.14 8.75 9.72
N SER A 36 -0.45 9.85 9.03
CA SER A 36 -1.82 10.35 8.84
C SER A 36 -2.13 10.55 7.37
N PHE A 37 -3.23 9.97 6.90
CA PHE A 37 -3.76 10.15 5.54
C PHE A 37 -5.20 9.65 5.45
N HIS A 38 -5.85 9.97 4.35
CA HIS A 38 -7.18 9.44 4.02
C HIS A 38 -7.23 8.93 2.58
N ILE A 39 -8.20 8.07 2.30
CA ILE A 39 -8.47 7.51 0.97
C ILE A 39 -9.95 7.77 0.67
N TYR A 40 -10.23 8.40 -0.46
CA TYR A 40 -11.60 8.63 -0.91
C TYR A 40 -12.20 7.35 -1.52
N LYS A 41 -13.52 7.23 -1.44
CA LYS A 41 -14.23 6.13 -2.13
C LYS A 41 -13.98 6.18 -3.63
N GLY A 42 -13.69 5.03 -4.25
CA GLY A 42 -13.36 4.91 -5.66
C GLY A 42 -11.95 5.41 -6.04
N GLU A 43 -11.14 5.82 -5.05
CA GLU A 43 -9.77 6.28 -5.27
C GLU A 43 -8.76 5.13 -5.23
N THR A 44 -7.70 5.26 -6.01
CA THR A 44 -6.44 4.53 -5.78
C THR A 44 -5.42 5.46 -5.15
N LEU A 45 -5.08 5.21 -3.88
CA LEU A 45 -3.93 5.83 -3.23
C LEU A 45 -2.71 4.94 -3.39
N GLY A 46 -1.71 5.42 -4.12
CA GLY A 46 -0.40 4.76 -4.23
C GLY A 46 0.45 5.01 -3.00
N LEU A 47 1.19 4.01 -2.54
CA LEU A 47 2.14 4.14 -1.43
C LEU A 47 3.49 3.59 -1.87
N VAL A 48 4.50 4.48 -1.97
CA VAL A 48 5.83 4.17 -2.48
C VAL A 48 6.93 4.46 -1.47
N GLY A 49 8.10 3.89 -1.70
CA GLY A 49 9.30 4.09 -0.88
C GLY A 49 10.21 2.86 -0.91
N GLU A 50 11.44 3.00 -0.38
CA GLU A 50 12.41 1.90 -0.32
C GLU A 50 11.87 0.68 0.43
N SER A 51 12.44 -0.51 0.13
CA SER A 51 12.07 -1.75 0.84
C SER A 51 12.32 -1.60 2.35
N GLY A 52 11.38 -2.09 3.16
CA GLY A 52 11.47 -1.99 4.62
C GLY A 52 11.06 -0.64 5.22
N CYS A 53 10.59 0.35 4.42
CA CYS A 53 10.18 1.66 4.96
C CYS A 53 8.81 1.65 5.68
N GLY A 54 8.09 0.51 5.72
CA GLY A 54 6.83 0.36 6.48
C GLY A 54 5.54 0.27 5.66
N LYS A 55 5.56 0.32 4.34
CA LYS A 55 4.36 0.30 3.45
C LYS A 55 3.42 -0.87 3.72
N THR A 56 3.93 -2.09 3.63
CA THR A 56 3.18 -3.33 3.95
C THR A 56 2.59 -3.29 5.36
N THR A 57 3.36 -2.74 6.31
CA THR A 57 2.91 -2.60 7.69
C THR A 57 1.74 -1.64 7.79
N VAL A 58 1.75 -0.49 7.09
CA VAL A 58 0.60 0.43 7.03
C VAL A 58 -0.64 -0.31 6.54
N GLY A 59 -0.57 -1.00 5.40
CA GLY A 59 -1.70 -1.75 4.85
C GLY A 59 -2.26 -2.79 5.83
N ARG A 60 -1.39 -3.60 6.44
CA ARG A 60 -1.80 -4.62 7.42
C ARG A 60 -2.36 -4.02 8.71
N THR A 61 -1.86 -2.87 9.13
CA THR A 61 -2.35 -2.18 10.32
C THR A 61 -3.72 -1.53 10.06
N LEU A 62 -3.96 -0.94 8.88
CA LEU A 62 -5.29 -0.46 8.48
C LEU A 62 -6.35 -1.55 8.51
N LEU A 63 -6.00 -2.73 8.01
CA LEU A 63 -6.87 -3.90 8.03
C LEU A 63 -6.94 -4.55 9.42
N ARG A 64 -6.21 -4.05 10.42
CA ARG A 64 -6.06 -4.67 11.74
C ARG A 64 -5.70 -6.16 11.66
N LEU A 65 -4.81 -6.51 10.73
CA LEU A 65 -4.07 -7.77 10.75
C LEU A 65 -2.92 -7.67 11.75
N TYR A 66 -2.41 -6.46 11.96
CA TYR A 66 -1.62 -6.06 13.13
C TYR A 66 -2.46 -5.08 13.94
N GLU A 67 -2.60 -5.32 15.24
CA GLU A 67 -3.28 -4.39 16.12
C GLU A 67 -2.42 -3.13 16.26
N PRO A 68 -2.93 -1.93 15.92
CA PRO A 68 -2.14 -0.70 15.98
C PRO A 68 -1.57 -0.47 17.39
N THR A 69 -0.33 0.01 17.46
CA THR A 69 0.30 0.39 18.73
C THR A 69 -0.33 1.66 19.28
N ASP A 70 -0.61 2.63 18.38
CA ASP A 70 -1.27 3.90 18.71
C ASP A 70 -1.97 4.49 17.48
N GLY A 71 -2.74 5.55 17.66
CA GLY A 71 -3.48 6.29 16.64
C GLY A 71 -4.92 5.83 16.47
N THR A 72 -5.53 6.29 15.37
CA THR A 72 -6.95 6.06 15.06
C THR A 72 -7.09 5.53 13.64
N VAL A 73 -7.96 4.54 13.45
CA VAL A 73 -8.38 4.04 12.13
C VAL A 73 -9.89 4.20 12.00
N ILE A 74 -10.31 4.89 10.94
CA ILE A 74 -11.72 5.17 10.64
C ILE A 74 -12.04 4.51 9.29
N TYR A 75 -13.17 3.83 9.22
CA TYR A 75 -13.71 3.24 8.00
C TYR A 75 -15.16 3.70 7.82
N ASP A 76 -15.46 4.33 6.70
CA ASP A 76 -16.81 4.81 6.34
C ASP A 76 -17.45 5.64 7.48
N ASN A 77 -16.73 6.64 7.99
CA ASN A 77 -17.08 7.48 9.15
C ASN A 77 -17.18 6.75 10.50
N GLU A 78 -16.94 5.45 10.57
CA GLU A 78 -16.95 4.69 11.81
C GLU A 78 -15.54 4.47 12.35
N VAL A 79 -15.30 4.81 13.62
CA VAL A 79 -14.00 4.58 14.29
C VAL A 79 -13.89 3.10 14.63
N ILE A 80 -13.07 2.35 13.86
CA ILE A 80 -12.86 0.92 14.06
C ILE A 80 -11.72 0.61 15.05
N PHE A 81 -10.82 1.57 15.23
CA PHE A 81 -9.76 1.54 16.24
C PHE A 81 -9.43 2.96 16.70
N ASP A 82 -9.27 3.15 18.01
CA ASP A 82 -8.79 4.39 18.63
C ASP A 82 -8.13 4.04 19.96
N LYS A 83 -6.82 4.26 20.04
CA LYS A 83 -6.04 3.89 21.22
C LYS A 83 -6.40 4.72 22.44
N GLU A 84 -6.55 6.02 22.26
CA GLU A 84 -6.86 6.97 23.33
C GLU A 84 -8.25 6.69 23.93
N LYS A 85 -9.25 6.51 23.07
CA LYS A 85 -10.63 6.21 23.46
C LYS A 85 -10.87 4.75 23.82
N LYS A 86 -9.85 3.90 23.68
CA LYS A 86 -9.93 2.45 23.92
C LYS A 86 -11.00 1.76 23.07
N ILE A 87 -11.17 2.21 21.84
CA ILE A 87 -12.08 1.59 20.85
C ILE A 87 -11.30 0.56 20.07
N ALA A 88 -11.81 -0.67 20.01
CA ALA A 88 -11.31 -1.75 19.15
C ALA A 88 -12.50 -2.64 18.78
N LEU A 89 -13.14 -2.35 17.65
CA LEU A 89 -14.34 -3.09 17.21
C LEU A 89 -13.98 -4.51 16.76
N ASP A 90 -14.98 -5.42 16.80
CA ASP A 90 -14.85 -6.71 16.14
C ASP A 90 -14.67 -6.53 14.63
N MET A 91 -13.64 -7.18 14.08
CA MET A 91 -13.27 -7.05 12.67
C MET A 91 -14.05 -7.96 11.73
N LEU A 92 -14.84 -8.92 12.23
CA LEU A 92 -15.54 -9.87 11.36
C LEU A 92 -16.47 -9.19 10.32
N PRO A 93 -17.27 -8.18 10.65
CA PRO A 93 -18.07 -7.44 9.67
C PRO A 93 -17.21 -6.70 8.64
N TYR A 94 -16.05 -6.15 9.07
CA TYR A 94 -15.13 -5.39 8.20
C TYR A 94 -14.28 -6.30 7.33
N ARG A 95 -14.01 -7.55 7.72
CA ARG A 95 -13.32 -8.55 6.87
C ARG A 95 -14.02 -8.80 5.54
N ARG A 96 -15.32 -8.54 5.46
CA ARG A 96 -16.05 -8.59 4.20
C ARG A 96 -15.85 -7.35 3.35
N LYS A 97 -15.72 -6.18 3.99
CA LYS A 97 -15.62 -4.88 3.30
C LYS A 97 -14.19 -4.54 2.90
N MET A 98 -13.21 -5.00 3.69
CA MET A 98 -11.80 -4.66 3.57
C MET A 98 -10.99 -5.92 3.34
N GLN A 99 -10.30 -6.02 2.20
CA GLN A 99 -9.55 -7.20 1.79
C GLN A 99 -8.08 -6.87 1.49
N MET A 100 -7.27 -7.91 1.30
CA MET A 100 -5.86 -7.78 0.95
C MET A 100 -5.48 -8.73 -0.18
N VAL A 101 -4.75 -8.18 -1.16
CA VAL A 101 -3.99 -8.96 -2.15
C VAL A 101 -2.53 -8.95 -1.69
N PHE A 102 -1.97 -10.13 -1.47
CA PHE A 102 -0.64 -10.30 -0.87
C PHE A 102 0.47 -10.25 -1.93
N GLN A 103 1.67 -9.85 -1.49
CA GLN A 103 2.88 -9.73 -2.29
C GLN A 103 3.33 -11.07 -2.90
N ASP A 104 3.31 -12.14 -2.11
CA ASP A 104 3.71 -13.46 -2.56
C ASP A 104 2.47 -14.33 -2.82
N PRO A 105 2.09 -14.51 -4.10
CA PRO A 105 0.94 -15.34 -4.44
C PRO A 105 1.18 -16.83 -4.14
N TYR A 106 2.43 -17.27 -4.05
CA TYR A 106 2.76 -18.65 -3.71
C TYR A 106 2.53 -18.95 -2.24
N ALA A 107 3.06 -18.10 -1.35
CA ALA A 107 2.90 -18.27 0.09
C ALA A 107 1.48 -17.97 0.59
N SER A 108 0.67 -17.25 -0.21
CA SER A 108 -0.69 -16.85 0.18
C SER A 108 -1.79 -17.88 -0.14
N LEU A 109 -1.49 -18.93 -0.90
CA LEU A 109 -2.44 -19.97 -1.31
C LEU A 109 -2.07 -21.30 -0.66
N ASP A 110 -3.01 -21.99 0.01
CA ASP A 110 -2.73 -23.34 0.55
C ASP A 110 -2.57 -24.33 -0.63
N PRO A 111 -1.38 -24.94 -0.79
CA PRO A 111 -1.10 -25.83 -1.93
C PRO A 111 -1.92 -27.13 -1.91
N ARG A 112 -2.59 -27.44 -0.82
CA ARG A 112 -3.43 -28.66 -0.65
C ARG A 112 -4.89 -28.43 -1.04
N MET A 113 -5.30 -27.16 -1.23
CA MET A 113 -6.65 -26.79 -1.62
C MET A 113 -6.75 -26.58 -3.13
N THR A 114 -7.90 -26.88 -3.72
CA THR A 114 -8.17 -26.49 -5.10
C THR A 114 -8.39 -24.99 -5.19
N ILE A 115 -8.20 -24.41 -6.39
CA ILE A 115 -8.47 -22.98 -6.62
C ILE A 115 -9.91 -22.62 -6.28
N GLY A 116 -10.88 -23.49 -6.60
CA GLY A 116 -12.29 -23.30 -6.25
C GLY A 116 -12.51 -23.27 -4.75
N ASP A 117 -11.78 -24.07 -3.97
CA ASP A 117 -11.90 -24.06 -2.51
C ASP A 117 -11.25 -22.82 -1.91
N ILE A 118 -10.09 -22.40 -2.42
CA ILE A 118 -9.39 -21.17 -1.98
C ILE A 118 -10.25 -19.93 -2.20
N VAL A 119 -10.85 -19.78 -3.39
CA VAL A 119 -11.74 -18.65 -3.70
C VAL A 119 -13.07 -18.77 -2.95
N GLY A 120 -13.57 -20.00 -2.77
CA GLY A 120 -14.85 -20.27 -2.12
C GLY A 120 -14.83 -20.17 -0.59
N GLU A 121 -13.66 -20.27 0.06
CA GLU A 121 -13.53 -20.27 1.52
C GLU A 121 -14.21 -19.06 2.18
N SER A 122 -13.92 -17.86 1.69
CA SER A 122 -14.53 -16.64 2.22
C SER A 122 -16.03 -16.54 1.92
N ILE A 123 -16.50 -17.11 0.80
CA ILE A 123 -17.93 -17.23 0.46
C ILE A 123 -18.64 -18.08 1.51
N ASP A 124 -18.02 -19.20 1.90
CA ASP A 124 -18.57 -20.14 2.88
C ASP A 124 -18.57 -19.55 4.30
N ILE A 125 -17.45 -18.93 4.72
CA ILE A 125 -17.33 -18.27 6.05
C ILE A 125 -18.41 -17.21 6.23
N HIS A 126 -18.63 -16.38 5.22
CA HIS A 126 -19.61 -15.30 5.27
C HIS A 126 -21.02 -15.73 4.81
N LYS A 127 -21.25 -17.02 4.50
CA LYS A 127 -22.55 -17.61 4.10
C LYS A 127 -23.21 -16.85 2.95
N LEU A 128 -22.42 -16.51 1.91
CA LEU A 128 -22.86 -15.66 0.80
C LEU A 128 -23.69 -16.38 -0.26
N THR A 129 -23.80 -17.71 -0.18
CA THR A 129 -24.56 -18.55 -1.12
C THR A 129 -25.47 -19.52 -0.38
N LYS A 130 -26.59 -19.88 -1.02
CA LYS A 130 -27.62 -20.76 -0.44
C LYS A 130 -27.49 -22.22 -0.88
N SER A 131 -26.72 -22.49 -1.93
CA SER A 131 -26.55 -23.83 -2.50
C SER A 131 -25.13 -24.04 -3.06
N LYS A 132 -24.74 -25.32 -3.23
CA LYS A 132 -23.47 -25.67 -3.88
C LYS A 132 -23.43 -25.22 -5.35
N ALA A 133 -24.56 -25.20 -6.04
CA ALA A 133 -24.64 -24.73 -7.42
C ALA A 133 -24.33 -23.21 -7.49
N GLU A 134 -24.99 -22.40 -6.66
CA GLU A 134 -24.74 -20.94 -6.57
C GLU A 134 -23.29 -20.62 -6.17
N ARG A 135 -22.72 -21.39 -5.21
CA ARG A 135 -21.31 -21.29 -4.84
C ARG A 135 -20.41 -21.49 -6.05
N ARG A 136 -20.65 -22.56 -6.82
CA ARG A 136 -19.85 -22.89 -8.00
C ARG A 136 -19.95 -21.83 -9.08
N GLU A 137 -21.15 -21.36 -9.40
CA GLU A 137 -21.38 -20.28 -10.38
C GLU A 137 -20.65 -18.99 -9.97
N ARG A 138 -20.73 -18.62 -8.70
CA ARG A 138 -20.02 -17.44 -8.16
C ARG A 138 -18.52 -17.59 -8.29
N ILE A 139 -17.93 -18.75 -7.95
CA ILE A 139 -16.50 -19.01 -8.10
C ILE A 139 -16.08 -18.90 -9.57
N ILE A 140 -16.82 -19.52 -10.48
CA ILE A 140 -16.52 -19.45 -11.92
C ILE A 140 -16.56 -18.01 -12.41
N SER A 141 -17.61 -17.25 -12.06
CA SER A 141 -17.72 -15.84 -12.45
C SER A 141 -16.55 -14.99 -11.92
N LEU A 142 -16.05 -15.25 -10.70
CA LEU A 142 -14.89 -14.58 -10.15
C LEU A 142 -13.61 -14.93 -10.88
N LEU A 143 -13.41 -16.20 -11.26
CA LEU A 143 -12.25 -16.63 -12.05
C LEU A 143 -12.26 -15.99 -13.45
N GLU A 144 -13.42 -15.93 -14.09
CA GLU A 144 -13.59 -15.30 -15.41
C GLU A 144 -13.29 -13.79 -15.35
N LYS A 145 -13.73 -13.09 -14.29
CA LYS A 145 -13.43 -11.66 -14.07
C LYS A 145 -11.92 -11.36 -14.02
N VAL A 146 -11.12 -12.31 -13.55
CA VAL A 146 -9.66 -12.16 -13.49
C VAL A 146 -8.94 -12.82 -14.69
N GLY A 147 -9.69 -13.21 -15.74
CA GLY A 147 -9.16 -13.80 -16.98
C GLY A 147 -8.69 -15.25 -16.83
N LEU A 148 -9.27 -15.98 -15.90
CA LEU A 148 -9.12 -17.43 -15.76
C LEU A 148 -10.40 -18.13 -16.27
N ASN A 149 -10.34 -19.43 -16.61
CA ASN A 149 -11.51 -20.18 -17.08
C ASN A 149 -12.08 -21.10 -15.99
N SER A 150 -13.27 -21.63 -16.22
CA SER A 150 -14.01 -22.48 -15.27
C SER A 150 -13.27 -23.78 -14.91
N GLU A 151 -12.45 -24.34 -15.79
CA GLU A 151 -11.68 -25.58 -15.55
C GLU A 151 -10.61 -25.36 -14.47
N HIS A 152 -10.12 -24.13 -14.32
CA HIS A 152 -9.11 -23.76 -13.34
C HIS A 152 -9.62 -23.97 -11.89
N ALA A 153 -10.94 -23.98 -11.65
CA ALA A 153 -11.50 -24.19 -10.32
C ALA A 153 -11.10 -25.52 -9.67
N ASN A 154 -10.88 -26.55 -10.47
CA ASN A 154 -10.55 -27.90 -10.00
C ASN A 154 -9.04 -28.17 -9.89
N ARG A 155 -8.19 -27.23 -10.28
CA ARG A 155 -6.74 -27.35 -10.24
C ARG A 155 -6.15 -26.86 -8.92
N TYR A 156 -4.89 -27.23 -8.68
CA TYR A 156 -4.12 -26.84 -7.51
C TYR A 156 -3.18 -25.67 -7.81
N PRO A 157 -2.79 -24.86 -6.81
CA PRO A 157 -1.90 -23.71 -7.02
C PRO A 157 -0.58 -24.02 -7.75
N HIS A 158 0.01 -25.20 -7.52
CA HIS A 158 1.28 -25.59 -8.14
C HIS A 158 1.19 -25.78 -9.66
N GLU A 159 -0.01 -25.94 -10.23
CA GLU A 159 -0.25 -26.09 -11.67
C GLU A 159 -0.30 -24.74 -12.42
N PHE A 160 -0.18 -23.62 -11.71
CA PHE A 160 -0.34 -22.27 -12.24
C PHE A 160 0.99 -21.51 -12.32
N SER A 161 1.12 -20.63 -13.34
CA SER A 161 2.20 -19.64 -13.39
C SER A 161 2.07 -18.60 -12.28
N GLY A 162 3.14 -17.83 -12.02
CA GLY A 162 3.12 -16.75 -11.02
C GLY A 162 1.99 -15.74 -11.26
N GLY A 163 1.82 -15.27 -12.50
CA GLY A 163 0.74 -14.36 -12.87
C GLY A 163 -0.67 -14.95 -12.70
N GLN A 164 -0.83 -16.23 -13.02
CA GLN A 164 -2.12 -16.92 -12.79
C GLN A 164 -2.43 -17.07 -11.30
N ARG A 165 -1.44 -17.40 -10.44
CA ARG A 165 -1.63 -17.43 -8.98
C ARG A 165 -2.00 -16.06 -8.42
N GLN A 166 -1.40 -14.98 -8.95
CA GLN A 166 -1.76 -13.63 -8.58
C GLN A 166 -3.22 -13.32 -8.90
N ARG A 167 -3.70 -13.73 -10.09
CA ARG A 167 -5.11 -13.60 -10.50
C ARG A 167 -6.04 -14.38 -9.57
N VAL A 168 -5.64 -15.57 -9.10
CA VAL A 168 -6.38 -16.32 -8.07
C VAL A 168 -6.44 -15.55 -6.75
N GLY A 169 -5.33 -14.97 -6.30
CA GLY A 169 -5.30 -14.12 -5.11
C GLY A 169 -6.24 -12.93 -5.19
N ILE A 170 -6.34 -12.31 -6.38
CA ILE A 170 -7.28 -11.21 -6.65
C ILE A 170 -8.73 -11.73 -6.64
N ALA A 171 -9.02 -12.86 -7.30
CA ALA A 171 -10.36 -13.49 -7.28
C ALA A 171 -10.81 -13.83 -5.85
N ARG A 172 -9.89 -14.33 -5.01
CA ARG A 172 -10.15 -14.58 -3.59
C ARG A 172 -10.53 -13.32 -2.83
N ALA A 173 -9.80 -12.23 -3.04
CA ALA A 173 -10.11 -10.95 -2.41
C ALA A 173 -11.50 -10.42 -2.84
N LEU A 174 -11.87 -10.58 -4.12
CA LEU A 174 -13.17 -10.17 -4.67
C LEU A 174 -14.34 -11.03 -4.20
N ALA A 175 -14.09 -12.22 -3.66
CA ALA A 175 -15.13 -13.22 -3.36
C ALA A 175 -16.20 -12.75 -2.36
N VAL A 176 -15.90 -11.78 -1.52
CA VAL A 176 -16.80 -11.20 -0.52
C VAL A 176 -17.42 -9.87 -0.93
N ASN A 177 -17.20 -9.41 -2.17
CA ASN A 177 -17.58 -8.09 -2.69
C ASN A 177 -17.07 -6.95 -1.78
N PRO A 178 -15.75 -6.78 -1.67
CA PRO A 178 -15.16 -5.73 -0.84
C PRO A 178 -15.41 -4.34 -1.43
N GLU A 179 -15.30 -3.32 -0.58
CA GLU A 179 -15.30 -1.90 -0.98
C GLU A 179 -13.86 -1.34 -1.02
N PHE A 180 -12.97 -1.93 -0.20
CA PHE A 180 -11.58 -1.51 -0.06
C PHE A 180 -10.61 -2.69 -0.15
N ILE A 181 -9.56 -2.55 -0.95
CA ILE A 181 -8.52 -3.58 -1.08
C ILE A 181 -7.14 -2.95 -0.89
N VAL A 182 -6.35 -3.51 0.01
CA VAL A 182 -4.91 -3.26 0.11
C VAL A 182 -4.20 -4.19 -0.87
N CYS A 183 -3.56 -3.63 -1.88
CA CYS A 183 -2.75 -4.35 -2.86
C CYS A 183 -1.28 -4.25 -2.44
N ASP A 184 -0.76 -5.26 -1.75
CA ASP A 184 0.61 -5.28 -1.22
C ASP A 184 1.56 -5.84 -2.28
N GLU A 185 2.27 -4.95 -2.98
CA GLU A 185 3.21 -5.27 -4.07
C GLU A 185 2.67 -6.31 -5.08
N PRO A 186 1.46 -6.13 -5.63
CA PRO A 186 0.74 -7.19 -6.33
C PRO A 186 1.38 -7.61 -7.67
N VAL A 187 2.41 -6.90 -8.12
CA VAL A 187 3.08 -7.15 -9.42
C VAL A 187 4.58 -7.36 -9.28
N SER A 188 5.16 -7.26 -8.08
CA SER A 188 6.63 -7.25 -7.87
C SER A 188 7.34 -8.54 -8.31
N ALA A 189 6.65 -9.68 -8.26
CA ALA A 189 7.18 -11.00 -8.62
C ALA A 189 6.85 -11.44 -10.06
N LEU A 190 6.35 -10.52 -10.91
CA LEU A 190 5.86 -10.82 -12.25
C LEU A 190 6.75 -10.18 -13.33
N ASP A 191 6.80 -10.82 -14.50
CA ASP A 191 7.43 -10.25 -15.70
C ASP A 191 6.73 -8.98 -16.16
N VAL A 192 7.45 -8.03 -16.75
CA VAL A 192 6.95 -6.70 -17.15
C VAL A 192 5.65 -6.77 -17.98
N SER A 193 5.56 -7.71 -18.93
CA SER A 193 4.34 -7.87 -19.74
C SER A 193 3.12 -8.34 -18.93
N ILE A 194 3.35 -9.20 -17.95
CA ILE A 194 2.30 -9.69 -17.05
C ILE A 194 1.92 -8.62 -16.02
N GLN A 195 2.90 -7.82 -15.55
CA GLN A 195 2.64 -6.67 -14.68
C GLN A 195 1.62 -5.72 -15.31
N ALA A 196 1.84 -5.31 -16.58
CA ALA A 196 0.92 -4.42 -17.28
C ALA A 196 -0.50 -5.01 -17.39
N GLN A 197 -0.62 -6.31 -17.68
CA GLN A 197 -1.93 -6.97 -17.73
C GLN A 197 -2.65 -6.98 -16.36
N VAL A 198 -1.91 -7.19 -15.26
CA VAL A 198 -2.48 -7.20 -13.91
C VAL A 198 -2.88 -5.79 -13.47
N VAL A 199 -2.08 -4.77 -13.82
CA VAL A 199 -2.42 -3.36 -13.54
C VAL A 199 -3.70 -2.94 -14.27
N ASN A 200 -3.80 -3.20 -15.58
CA ASN A 200 -5.00 -2.92 -16.36
C ASN A 200 -6.23 -3.65 -15.78
N MET A 201 -6.05 -4.91 -15.34
CA MET A 201 -7.13 -5.65 -14.68
C MET A 201 -7.59 -4.98 -13.38
N PHE A 202 -6.69 -4.42 -12.56
CA PHE A 202 -7.08 -3.65 -11.37
C PHE A 202 -7.88 -2.39 -11.74
N GLU A 203 -7.50 -1.68 -12.81
CA GLU A 203 -8.25 -0.51 -13.28
C GLU A 203 -9.64 -0.88 -13.78
N ASP A 204 -9.77 -1.99 -14.53
CA ASP A 204 -11.06 -2.48 -15.03
C ASP A 204 -11.95 -2.91 -13.85
N LEU A 205 -11.41 -3.68 -12.90
CA LEU A 205 -12.13 -4.08 -11.69
C LEU A 205 -12.57 -2.90 -10.83
N GLN A 206 -11.75 -1.83 -10.76
CA GLN A 206 -12.12 -0.61 -10.04
C GLN A 206 -13.32 0.06 -10.66
N LYS A 207 -13.33 0.22 -12.00
CA LYS A 207 -14.44 0.82 -12.75
C LYS A 207 -15.72 0.00 -12.66
N ASP A 208 -15.60 -1.33 -12.79
CA ASP A 208 -16.76 -2.24 -12.82
C ASP A 208 -17.41 -2.45 -11.46
N LEU A 209 -16.63 -2.37 -10.37
CA LEU A 209 -17.05 -2.73 -9.01
C LEU A 209 -16.99 -1.57 -8.00
N ASP A 210 -16.66 -0.34 -8.44
CA ASP A 210 -16.49 0.86 -7.59
C ASP A 210 -15.50 0.62 -6.43
N LEU A 211 -14.38 -0.06 -6.72
CA LEU A 211 -13.39 -0.44 -5.72
C LEU A 211 -12.50 0.73 -5.32
N THR A 212 -12.10 0.73 -4.07
CA THR A 212 -11.11 1.66 -3.51
C THR A 212 -9.83 0.90 -3.22
N TYR A 213 -8.66 1.44 -3.60
CA TYR A 213 -7.38 0.77 -3.42
C TYR A 213 -6.40 1.57 -2.56
N LEU A 214 -5.66 0.84 -1.71
CA LEU A 214 -4.32 1.24 -1.27
C LEU A 214 -3.32 0.39 -2.05
N PHE A 215 -2.65 0.99 -3.04
CA PHE A 215 -1.74 0.29 -3.94
C PHE A 215 -0.29 0.49 -3.49
N ILE A 216 0.30 -0.52 -2.88
CA ILE A 216 1.67 -0.51 -2.38
C ILE A 216 2.58 -1.07 -3.46
N ALA A 217 3.63 -0.32 -3.84
CA ALA A 217 4.68 -0.82 -4.72
C ALA A 217 6.02 -0.12 -4.43
N HIS A 218 7.08 -0.70 -4.92
CA HIS A 218 8.41 -0.06 -4.92
C HIS A 218 8.71 0.63 -6.25
N ASP A 219 8.01 0.28 -7.33
CA ASP A 219 8.16 0.90 -8.66
C ASP A 219 7.17 2.07 -8.81
N LEU A 220 7.73 3.29 -8.83
CA LEU A 220 6.97 4.52 -8.97
C LEU A 220 6.30 4.63 -10.35
N SER A 221 6.85 3.98 -11.40
CA SER A 221 6.26 4.00 -12.74
C SER A 221 4.90 3.30 -12.78
N VAL A 222 4.80 2.16 -12.10
CA VAL A 222 3.53 1.42 -11.97
C VAL A 222 2.52 2.22 -11.15
N VAL A 223 2.96 2.76 -10.00
CA VAL A 223 2.09 3.51 -9.10
C VAL A 223 1.56 4.79 -9.76
N ARG A 224 2.41 5.51 -10.52
CA ARG A 224 2.01 6.69 -11.30
C ARG A 224 0.86 6.38 -12.26
N HIS A 225 0.87 5.21 -12.88
CA HIS A 225 -0.14 4.83 -13.87
C HIS A 225 -1.50 4.59 -13.23
N ILE A 226 -1.55 3.84 -12.13
CA ILE A 226 -2.82 3.39 -11.53
C ILE A 226 -3.37 4.36 -10.46
N SER A 227 -2.54 5.23 -9.88
CA SER A 227 -2.91 5.99 -8.68
C SER A 227 -3.41 7.39 -8.99
N ASN A 228 -4.43 7.83 -8.27
CA ASN A 228 -4.91 9.21 -8.27
C ASN A 228 -4.00 10.13 -7.45
N ARG A 229 -3.61 9.67 -6.25
CA ARG A 229 -2.64 10.33 -5.37
C ARG A 229 -1.55 9.34 -4.97
N ILE A 230 -0.38 9.86 -4.66
CA ILE A 230 0.77 9.06 -4.24
C ILE A 230 1.32 9.59 -2.92
N GLY A 231 1.44 8.70 -1.94
CA GLY A 231 2.15 8.91 -0.70
C GLY A 231 3.55 8.30 -0.75
N VAL A 232 4.55 9.06 -0.32
CA VAL A 232 5.94 8.61 -0.26
C VAL A 232 6.32 8.34 1.19
N MET A 233 6.76 7.12 1.48
CA MET A 233 7.19 6.73 2.81
C MET A 233 8.71 6.59 2.90
N TYR A 234 9.28 7.07 3.98
CA TYR A 234 10.67 6.87 4.35
C TYR A 234 10.80 6.50 5.82
N LEU A 235 11.40 5.35 6.10
CA LEU A 235 11.72 4.86 7.46
C LEU A 235 10.55 5.04 8.46
N GLY A 236 9.36 4.54 8.09
CA GLY A 236 8.15 4.55 8.92
C GLY A 236 7.36 5.86 8.92
N LYS A 237 7.79 6.89 8.23
CA LYS A 237 7.10 8.20 8.13
C LYS A 237 6.58 8.44 6.72
N LEU A 238 5.44 9.12 6.62
CA LEU A 238 4.99 9.72 5.36
C LEU A 238 5.73 11.05 5.18
N VAL A 239 6.46 11.19 4.08
CA VAL A 239 7.30 12.37 3.84
C VAL A 239 6.73 13.30 2.79
N GLU A 240 5.92 12.78 1.86
CA GLU A 240 5.23 13.58 0.85
C GLU A 240 3.95 12.87 0.39
N LEU A 241 2.88 13.63 0.07
CA LEU A 241 1.62 13.14 -0.45
C LEU A 241 1.02 14.20 -1.38
N ALA A 242 0.74 13.83 -2.63
CA ALA A 242 0.08 14.73 -3.57
C ALA A 242 -0.70 13.95 -4.64
N ASP A 243 -1.42 14.66 -5.51
CA ASP A 243 -1.88 14.12 -6.78
C ASP A 243 -0.73 13.48 -7.55
N SER A 244 -1.01 12.39 -8.26
CA SER A 244 0.00 11.59 -8.94
C SER A 244 0.85 12.39 -9.95
N TYR A 245 0.20 13.27 -10.73
CA TYR A 245 0.89 14.11 -11.70
C TYR A 245 1.63 15.26 -11.02
N GLU A 246 1.03 15.87 -10.00
CA GLU A 246 1.64 16.94 -9.22
C GLU A 246 2.91 16.45 -8.52
N LEU A 247 2.86 15.28 -7.88
CA LEU A 247 4.03 14.71 -7.21
C LEU A 247 5.21 14.50 -8.17
N ILE A 248 4.93 14.01 -9.38
CA ILE A 248 5.98 13.73 -10.37
C ILE A 248 6.57 15.04 -10.94
N ALA A 249 5.72 16.02 -11.21
CA ALA A 249 6.14 17.27 -11.81
C ALA A 249 6.77 18.25 -10.81
N HIS A 250 6.24 18.30 -9.59
CA HIS A 250 6.54 19.34 -8.60
C HIS A 250 6.85 18.77 -7.21
N SER A 251 7.52 17.60 -7.14
CA SER A 251 7.95 17.06 -5.85
C SER A 251 8.81 18.04 -5.07
N VAL A 252 8.56 18.17 -3.76
CA VAL A 252 9.23 19.15 -2.89
C VAL A 252 10.10 18.51 -1.81
N HIS A 253 10.00 17.18 -1.60
CA HIS A 253 10.85 16.49 -0.64
C HIS A 253 12.09 15.91 -1.36
N PRO A 254 13.33 16.11 -0.86
CA PRO A 254 14.55 15.64 -1.53
C PRO A 254 14.59 14.14 -1.80
N TYR A 255 14.00 13.33 -0.91
CA TYR A 255 13.89 11.89 -1.11
C TYR A 255 12.97 11.55 -2.28
N THR A 256 11.83 12.22 -2.41
CA THR A 256 10.89 12.02 -3.55
C THR A 256 11.57 12.37 -4.87
N LYS A 257 12.29 13.49 -4.92
CA LYS A 257 13.09 13.88 -6.11
C LYS A 257 14.08 12.78 -6.49
N SER A 258 14.76 12.17 -5.50
CA SER A 258 15.70 11.08 -5.78
C SER A 258 15.00 9.83 -6.33
N LEU A 259 13.83 9.47 -5.82
CA LEU A 259 13.05 8.36 -6.33
C LEU A 259 12.57 8.60 -7.76
N ILE A 260 12.05 9.80 -8.05
CA ILE A 260 11.60 10.19 -9.39
C ILE A 260 12.77 10.18 -10.38
N SER A 261 13.96 10.70 -9.98
CA SER A 261 15.15 10.69 -10.83
C SER A 261 15.68 9.30 -11.18
N ALA A 262 15.24 8.28 -10.45
CA ALA A 262 15.60 6.89 -10.70
C ALA A 262 14.63 6.16 -11.65
N ILE A 263 13.50 6.78 -12.03
CA ILE A 263 12.56 6.22 -13.01
C ILE A 263 13.26 6.10 -14.37
N PRO A 264 13.26 4.91 -15.00
CA PRO A 264 13.84 4.75 -16.34
C PRO A 264 13.05 5.55 -17.39
N GLU A 265 13.73 6.41 -18.13
CA GLU A 265 13.17 7.14 -19.26
C GLU A 265 13.24 6.28 -20.53
N ALA A 266 12.09 6.13 -21.21
CA ALA A 266 12.02 5.31 -22.44
C ALA A 266 12.73 5.97 -23.64
N ASP A 267 12.76 7.29 -23.71
CA ASP A 267 13.48 8.03 -24.77
C ASP A 267 14.98 8.09 -24.46
N PRO A 268 15.85 7.51 -25.31
CA PRO A 268 17.31 7.52 -25.11
C PRO A 268 17.92 8.94 -25.05
N LYS A 269 17.30 9.94 -25.68
CA LYS A 269 17.78 11.32 -25.63
C LYS A 269 17.52 11.95 -24.27
N THR A 270 16.31 11.80 -23.77
CA THR A 270 15.89 12.27 -22.46
C THR A 270 16.62 11.52 -21.34
N ALA A 271 16.79 10.20 -21.47
CA ALA A 271 17.54 9.37 -20.53
C ALA A 271 19.01 9.81 -20.37
N ARG A 272 19.67 10.23 -21.48
CA ARG A 272 21.06 10.76 -21.43
C ARG A 272 21.15 12.16 -20.82
N ALA A 273 20.10 12.96 -20.93
CA ALA A 273 20.04 14.31 -20.37
C ALA A 273 19.64 14.29 -18.88
N SER A 274 18.92 13.27 -18.44
CA SER A 274 18.47 13.10 -17.05
C SER A 274 19.66 12.82 -16.13
N LYS A 275 19.78 13.61 -15.05
CA LYS A 275 20.80 13.41 -14.01
C LYS A 275 20.15 12.65 -12.85
N ARG A 276 20.50 11.37 -12.70
CA ARG A 276 20.08 10.59 -11.54
C ARG A 276 20.66 11.17 -10.25
N ILE A 277 19.80 11.43 -9.27
CA ILE A 277 20.20 11.85 -7.93
C ILE A 277 20.56 10.60 -7.13
N VAL A 278 21.86 10.41 -6.89
CA VAL A 278 22.37 9.27 -6.11
C VAL A 278 22.44 9.69 -4.64
N LEU A 279 21.61 9.04 -3.82
CA LEU A 279 21.65 9.26 -2.37
C LEU A 279 22.92 8.64 -1.79
N GLN A 280 23.61 9.38 -0.92
CA GLN A 280 24.81 8.89 -0.21
C GLN A 280 24.40 8.27 1.13
N GLY A 281 25.15 7.24 1.54
CA GLY A 281 24.96 6.54 2.80
C GLY A 281 23.85 5.46 2.75
N ASP A 282 23.86 4.61 3.78
CA ASP A 282 22.91 3.50 3.94
C ASP A 282 21.59 3.96 4.55
N VAL A 283 20.54 3.18 4.33
CA VAL A 283 19.25 3.39 5.00
C VAL A 283 19.42 3.11 6.50
N PRO A 284 19.10 4.07 7.38
CA PRO A 284 19.20 3.84 8.82
C PRO A 284 18.27 2.72 9.31
N SER A 285 18.64 2.11 10.42
CA SER A 285 17.83 1.04 11.01
C SER A 285 16.53 1.60 11.63
N PRO A 286 15.38 0.97 11.41
CA PRO A 286 14.13 1.33 12.09
C PRO A 286 14.12 0.98 13.59
N LEU A 287 15.15 0.26 14.07
CA LEU A 287 15.41 -0.01 15.49
C LEU A 287 16.00 1.19 16.23
N ASP A 288 16.76 2.02 15.51
CA ASP A 288 17.43 3.21 16.04
C ASP A 288 17.36 4.32 14.97
N PRO A 289 16.15 4.84 14.71
CA PRO A 289 15.98 5.86 13.68
C PRO A 289 16.68 7.16 14.09
N PRO A 290 17.21 7.94 13.11
CA PRO A 290 17.81 9.23 13.38
C PRO A 290 16.85 10.15 14.15
N SER A 291 17.39 10.96 15.07
CA SER A 291 16.64 12.03 15.73
C SER A 291 16.18 13.08 14.71
N GLY A 292 15.10 13.81 15.01
CA GLY A 292 14.56 14.83 14.12
C GLY A 292 14.10 14.26 12.77
N CYS A 293 14.52 14.84 11.65
CA CYS A 293 14.19 14.36 10.33
C CYS A 293 14.86 13.01 10.05
N ARG A 294 14.08 11.97 9.78
CA ARG A 294 14.60 10.61 9.52
C ARG A 294 15.45 10.50 8.25
N PHE A 295 15.23 11.41 7.29
CA PHE A 295 16.01 11.45 6.05
C PHE A 295 17.32 12.24 6.17
N ARG A 296 17.58 12.96 7.26
CA ARG A 296 18.73 13.88 7.43
C ARG A 296 20.10 13.26 7.14
N THR A 297 20.29 11.98 7.41
CA THR A 297 21.57 11.28 7.20
C THR A 297 21.91 11.07 5.72
N ARG A 298 20.93 11.22 4.83
CA ARG A 298 21.07 11.05 3.37
C ARG A 298 20.65 12.31 2.59
N CYS A 299 20.18 13.34 3.29
CA CYS A 299 19.68 14.58 2.69
C CYS A 299 20.83 15.55 2.39
N PRO A 300 20.99 16.05 1.16
CA PRO A 300 22.03 17.02 0.84
C PRO A 300 21.78 18.41 1.45
N TYR A 301 20.57 18.69 1.94
CA TYR A 301 20.16 19.96 2.53
C TYR A 301 20.07 19.91 4.06
N ALA A 302 20.50 18.80 4.69
CA ALA A 302 20.38 18.61 6.12
C ALA A 302 21.22 19.60 6.92
N ASP A 303 20.65 20.14 7.99
CA ASP A 303 21.31 21.06 8.92
C ASP A 303 20.99 20.71 10.40
N GLU A 304 21.33 21.62 11.32
CA GLU A 304 21.12 21.43 12.76
C GLU A 304 19.64 21.33 13.12
N GLN A 305 18.76 22.08 12.44
CA GLN A 305 17.30 21.98 12.65
C GLN A 305 16.79 20.59 12.29
N CYS A 306 17.25 20.03 11.16
CA CYS A 306 16.90 18.67 10.76
C CYS A 306 17.36 17.60 11.77
N ALA A 307 18.41 17.88 12.54
CA ALA A 307 18.88 16.98 13.59
C ALA A 307 18.09 17.12 14.90
N ALA A 308 17.64 18.33 15.21
CA ALA A 308 16.96 18.66 16.45
C ALA A 308 15.45 18.31 16.42
N GLU A 309 14.77 18.59 15.31
CA GLU A 309 13.32 18.53 15.22
C GLU A 309 12.83 17.65 14.04
N CYS A 310 11.76 16.90 14.30
CA CYS A 310 11.05 16.18 13.23
C CYS A 310 10.20 17.20 12.45
N PRO A 311 10.35 17.30 11.11
CA PRO A 311 9.50 18.19 10.31
C PRO A 311 8.05 17.76 10.40
N GLU A 312 7.16 18.73 10.56
CA GLU A 312 5.72 18.54 10.52
C GLU A 312 5.27 18.17 9.11
N PHE A 313 4.37 17.19 9.03
CA PHE A 313 3.70 16.84 7.77
C PHE A 313 2.53 17.79 7.55
N LYS A 314 2.70 18.76 6.66
CA LYS A 314 1.72 19.84 6.43
C LYS A 314 1.46 20.08 4.96
N GLU A 315 0.33 20.73 4.68
CA GLU A 315 -0.03 21.17 3.33
C GLU A 315 0.90 22.32 2.89
N VAL A 316 1.56 22.14 1.76
CA VAL A 316 2.53 23.10 1.17
C VAL A 316 1.95 23.82 -0.03
N SER A 317 1.00 23.18 -0.73
CA SER A 317 0.12 23.76 -1.75
C SER A 317 -1.20 22.96 -1.76
N PRO A 318 -2.27 23.43 -2.37
CA PRO A 318 -3.57 22.77 -2.32
C PRO A 318 -3.52 21.29 -2.70
N GLY A 319 -3.79 20.41 -1.73
CA GLY A 319 -3.75 18.95 -1.89
C GLY A 319 -2.35 18.33 -1.92
N HIS A 320 -1.29 19.12 -1.74
CA HIS A 320 0.10 18.67 -1.68
C HIS A 320 0.66 18.84 -0.28
N PHE A 321 1.06 17.76 0.35
CA PHE A 321 1.56 17.70 1.73
C PHE A 321 3.01 17.22 1.74
N ALA A 322 3.84 17.82 2.60
CA ALA A 322 5.23 17.40 2.75
C ALA A 322 5.76 17.65 4.17
N ALA A 323 6.74 16.81 4.57
CA ALA A 323 7.45 16.90 5.83
C ALA A 323 8.92 17.30 5.60
N CYS A 324 9.18 18.59 5.39
CA CYS A 324 10.53 19.11 5.19
C CYS A 324 10.69 20.51 5.79
N HIS A 325 11.86 20.79 6.41
CA HIS A 325 12.18 22.14 6.93
C HIS A 325 12.63 23.10 5.83
N HIS A 326 13.11 22.59 4.69
CA HIS A 326 13.80 23.34 3.64
C HIS A 326 13.07 23.26 2.28
N LEU A 327 11.77 23.50 2.27
CA LEU A 327 10.96 23.46 1.05
C LEU A 327 11.43 24.50 0.01
N ASP A 328 11.91 25.66 0.47
CA ASP A 328 12.48 26.75 -0.33
C ASP A 328 13.76 26.35 -1.07
N LYS A 329 14.66 25.61 -0.40
CA LYS A 329 15.95 25.17 -0.98
C LYS A 329 15.81 24.01 -1.96
N VAL A 330 14.69 23.32 -1.93
CA VAL A 330 14.44 22.12 -2.75
C VAL A 330 13.67 22.47 -4.03
N SER A 331 13.09 23.67 -4.10
CA SER A 331 12.26 24.14 -5.24
C SER A 331 13.09 24.55 -6.47
N ASP A 332 14.39 24.68 -6.34
CA ASP A 332 15.36 24.96 -7.43
C ASP A 332 15.96 23.63 -7.96
#